data_f552845e820b288d641182b4b7275597
#
_entry.id   f552845e820b288d641182b4b7275597
#
_cell.length_a   1.000
_cell.length_b   1.000
_cell.length_c   1.000
_cell.angle_alpha   90.00
_cell.angle_beta   90.00
_cell.angle_gamma   90.00
#
_symmetry.space_group_name_H-M   'P 1'
#
loop_
_entity.id
_entity.type
_entity.pdbx_description
1 polymer ?
#
loop_
_entity_poly.entity_id
_entity_poly.type
_entity_poly.pdbx_seq_one_letter_code
_entity_poly.pdbx_strand_id
1 'polypeptide(L)'
;MSAPRDIPELDAASLEHLEAIARRAGEAILAHYRADQPAELKADRSPITAADRAAHTVITEALAAWTPEVPVVSEEGALPDAQVRQAWRRFWLVDPLDGTKEFIQRNGEFTVNIALISDGEPVLGVVFAPALDLLYLAGRGLGAWKRQSRGPAQRLLSHPLPPGTPLVVAESRSHPSAELEQYLTTVPVKSRVRAGSSLKFCWIAEGKADIYPRFGRTMEWDVAAGDCVFRESGDGRPRTSPLRYNTPGLDNTGFIIGGPASDD
;
A
#
# COMPACT_ATOMS: atom_id res chain seq x y z
N MET A 1 -9.15 -36.78 -2.85
CA MET A 1 -9.13 -35.32 -2.67
C MET A 1 -7.75 -34.97 -2.12
N SER A 2 -6.87 -34.40 -2.93
CA SER A 2 -5.53 -33.96 -2.49
C SER A 2 -5.71 -32.77 -1.54
N ALA A 3 -5.03 -32.80 -0.40
CA ALA A 3 -5.00 -31.65 0.51
C ALA A 3 -4.55 -30.40 -0.28
N PRO A 4 -5.09 -29.20 0.00
CA PRO A 4 -4.61 -27.98 -0.63
C PRO A 4 -3.11 -27.89 -0.35
N ARG A 5 -2.30 -27.77 -1.40
CA ARG A 5 -0.86 -27.51 -1.24
C ARG A 5 -0.71 -26.24 -0.44
N ASP A 6 0.08 -26.36 0.62
CA ASP A 6 0.31 -25.25 1.55
C ASP A 6 0.77 -24.02 0.78
N ILE A 7 0.03 -22.93 0.96
CA ILE A 7 0.42 -21.59 0.55
C ILE A 7 1.76 -21.32 1.22
N PRO A 8 2.71 -20.64 0.55
CA PRO A 8 4.02 -20.41 1.11
C PRO A 8 3.90 -19.92 2.56
N GLU A 9 4.59 -20.56 3.47
CA GLU A 9 4.72 -20.08 4.84
C GLU A 9 5.13 -18.62 4.79
N LEU A 10 4.51 -17.78 5.63
CA LEU A 10 4.90 -16.38 5.73
C LEU A 10 6.26 -16.34 6.43
N ASP A 11 7.33 -16.25 5.66
CA ASP A 11 8.71 -16.27 6.13
C ASP A 11 9.57 -15.16 5.49
N ALA A 12 10.82 -15.10 5.86
CA ALA A 12 11.76 -14.12 5.31
C ALA A 12 11.95 -14.29 3.79
N ALA A 13 11.91 -15.53 3.28
CA ALA A 13 12.04 -15.80 1.84
C ALA A 13 10.84 -15.24 1.06
N SER A 14 9.64 -15.29 1.63
CA SER A 14 8.45 -14.67 1.05
C SER A 14 8.60 -13.15 0.91
N LEU A 15 9.19 -12.47 1.90
CA LEU A 15 9.49 -11.03 1.83
C LEU A 15 10.52 -10.73 0.75
N GLU A 16 11.59 -11.51 0.66
CA GLU A 16 12.63 -11.34 -0.38
C GLU A 16 12.06 -11.56 -1.79
N HIS A 17 11.19 -12.55 -1.96
CA HIS A 17 10.53 -12.82 -3.23
C HIS A 17 9.61 -11.66 -3.65
N LEU A 18 8.82 -11.14 -2.71
CA LEU A 18 7.94 -10.00 -2.94
C LEU A 18 8.74 -8.72 -3.27
N GLU A 19 9.86 -8.46 -2.58
CA GLU A 19 10.79 -7.38 -2.92
C GLU A 19 11.29 -7.50 -4.36
N ALA A 20 11.71 -8.70 -4.78
CA ALA A 20 12.22 -8.92 -6.13
C ALA A 20 11.15 -8.62 -7.20
N ILE A 21 9.89 -9.01 -6.96
CA ILE A 21 8.77 -8.69 -7.85
C ILE A 21 8.56 -7.17 -7.94
N ALA A 22 8.47 -6.49 -6.79
CA ALA A 22 8.24 -5.04 -6.74
C ALA A 22 9.37 -4.26 -7.43
N ARG A 23 10.63 -4.66 -7.26
CA ARG A 23 11.78 -4.03 -7.92
C ARG A 23 11.74 -4.21 -9.44
N ARG A 24 11.42 -5.40 -9.94
CA ARG A 24 11.26 -5.65 -11.39
C ARG A 24 10.14 -4.80 -11.98
N ALA A 25 9.01 -4.68 -11.28
CA ALA A 25 7.92 -3.79 -11.69
C ALA A 25 8.38 -2.32 -11.71
N GLY A 26 9.09 -1.88 -10.67
CA GLY A 26 9.66 -0.53 -10.61
C GLY A 26 10.66 -0.24 -11.73
N GLU A 27 11.48 -1.21 -12.13
CA GLU A 27 12.38 -1.08 -13.28
C GLU A 27 11.59 -0.88 -14.59
N ALA A 28 10.49 -1.62 -14.78
CA ALA A 28 9.60 -1.44 -15.93
C ALA A 28 8.96 -0.03 -15.93
N ILE A 29 8.49 0.45 -14.78
CA ILE A 29 7.96 1.81 -14.63
C ILE A 29 9.02 2.86 -14.99
N LEU A 30 10.24 2.73 -14.45
CA LEU A 30 11.31 3.70 -14.64
C LEU A 30 11.77 3.80 -16.08
N ALA A 31 11.67 2.73 -16.87
CA ALA A 31 11.93 2.76 -18.31
C ALA A 31 11.00 3.76 -19.02
N HIS A 32 9.71 3.76 -18.68
CA HIS A 32 8.71 4.71 -19.21
C HIS A 32 8.83 6.09 -18.59
N TYR A 33 9.13 6.17 -17.30
CA TYR A 33 9.33 7.44 -16.59
C TYR A 33 10.43 8.30 -17.20
N ARG A 34 11.50 7.68 -17.72
CA ARG A 34 12.60 8.37 -18.40
C ARG A 34 12.27 8.78 -19.84
N ALA A 35 11.38 8.05 -20.50
CA ALA A 35 11.08 8.21 -21.92
C ALA A 35 10.05 9.31 -22.25
N ASP A 36 9.50 10.01 -21.23
CA ASP A 36 8.52 11.09 -21.38
C ASP A 36 7.30 10.72 -22.24
N GLN A 37 6.69 9.59 -21.94
CA GLN A 37 5.55 9.09 -22.71
C GLN A 37 4.23 9.75 -22.28
N PRO A 38 3.29 10.01 -23.22
CA PRO A 38 2.00 10.59 -22.89
C PRO A 38 1.14 9.62 -22.06
N ALA A 39 0.32 10.19 -21.16
CA ALA A 39 -0.74 9.47 -20.49
C ALA A 39 -1.97 9.33 -21.40
N GLU A 40 -2.64 8.18 -21.28
CA GLU A 40 -3.97 7.95 -21.86
C GLU A 40 -5.03 8.12 -20.75
N LEU A 41 -6.30 8.18 -21.10
CA LEU A 41 -7.40 8.21 -20.13
C LEU A 41 -8.15 6.88 -20.15
N LYS A 42 -8.42 6.31 -18.97
CA LYS A 42 -9.35 5.19 -18.77
C LYS A 42 -10.80 5.62 -19.04
N ALA A 43 -11.73 4.67 -19.05
CA ALA A 43 -13.15 4.94 -19.24
C ALA A 43 -13.75 5.87 -18.17
N ASP A 44 -13.22 5.83 -16.95
CA ASP A 44 -13.58 6.73 -15.83
C ASP A 44 -12.83 8.07 -15.85
N ARG A 45 -12.07 8.36 -16.91
CA ARG A 45 -11.21 9.54 -17.11
C ARG A 45 -10.01 9.64 -16.18
N SER A 46 -9.66 8.58 -15.42
CA SER A 46 -8.38 8.52 -14.72
C SER A 46 -7.24 8.32 -15.74
N PRO A 47 -6.04 8.89 -15.50
CA PRO A 47 -4.91 8.68 -16.38
C PRO A 47 -4.36 7.25 -16.22
N ILE A 48 -3.98 6.65 -17.33
CA ILE A 48 -3.20 5.41 -17.40
C ILE A 48 -2.02 5.63 -18.31
N THR A 49 -0.89 5.03 -18.01
CA THR A 49 0.30 5.10 -18.84
C THR A 49 0.73 3.72 -19.30
N ALA A 50 1.64 3.67 -20.27
CA ALA A 50 2.29 2.41 -20.63
C ALA A 50 3.09 1.79 -19.45
N ALA A 51 3.48 2.63 -18.49
CA ALA A 51 4.15 2.19 -17.26
C ALA A 51 3.25 1.32 -16.38
N ASP A 52 1.98 1.73 -16.21
CA ASP A 52 0.99 0.96 -15.42
C ASP A 52 0.82 -0.44 -16.01
N ARG A 53 0.63 -0.53 -17.34
CA ARG A 53 0.46 -1.81 -18.05
C ARG A 53 1.71 -2.69 -18.00
N ALA A 54 2.89 -2.09 -18.15
CA ALA A 54 4.15 -2.83 -18.06
C ALA A 54 4.38 -3.40 -16.66
N ALA A 55 4.14 -2.61 -15.62
CA ALA A 55 4.23 -3.07 -14.23
C ALA A 55 3.18 -4.15 -13.92
N HIS A 56 1.94 -3.96 -14.36
CA HIS A 56 0.88 -4.96 -14.22
C HIS A 56 1.30 -6.31 -14.77
N THR A 57 1.81 -6.37 -15.99
CA THR A 57 2.26 -7.61 -16.62
C THR A 57 3.36 -8.29 -15.81
N VAL A 58 4.39 -7.54 -15.42
CA VAL A 58 5.52 -8.06 -14.62
C VAL A 58 5.05 -8.66 -13.29
N ILE A 59 4.14 -7.96 -12.59
CA ILE A 59 3.65 -8.38 -11.28
C ILE A 59 2.76 -9.61 -11.41
N THR A 60 1.77 -9.58 -12.31
CA THR A 60 0.78 -10.66 -12.42
C THR A 60 1.40 -11.97 -12.90
N GLU A 61 2.33 -11.92 -13.87
CA GLU A 61 3.08 -13.10 -14.31
C GLU A 61 3.94 -13.69 -13.19
N ALA A 62 4.64 -12.83 -12.43
CA ALA A 62 5.49 -13.30 -11.33
C ALA A 62 4.68 -13.90 -10.17
N LEU A 63 3.54 -13.29 -9.80
CA LEU A 63 2.65 -13.82 -8.77
C LEU A 63 2.01 -15.13 -9.20
N ALA A 64 1.56 -15.25 -10.46
CA ALA A 64 1.02 -16.49 -11.00
C ALA A 64 2.05 -17.62 -11.05
N ALA A 65 3.32 -17.30 -11.31
CA ALA A 65 4.40 -18.28 -11.26
C ALA A 65 4.76 -18.71 -9.83
N TRP A 66 4.70 -17.80 -8.88
CA TRP A 66 5.03 -18.05 -7.46
C TRP A 66 3.91 -18.76 -6.72
N THR A 67 2.68 -18.29 -6.90
CA THR A 67 1.49 -18.76 -6.17
C THR A 67 0.31 -19.03 -7.13
N PRO A 68 0.41 -20.05 -8.00
CA PRO A 68 -0.59 -20.28 -9.07
C PRO A 68 -2.01 -20.54 -8.56
N GLU A 69 -2.15 -20.96 -7.30
CA GLU A 69 -3.45 -21.21 -6.65
C GLU A 69 -4.09 -19.93 -6.08
N VAL A 70 -3.35 -18.82 -6.00
CA VAL A 70 -3.82 -17.59 -5.36
C VAL A 70 -4.26 -16.60 -6.43
N PRO A 71 -5.56 -16.23 -6.49
CA PRO A 71 -6.05 -15.27 -7.47
C PRO A 71 -5.37 -13.90 -7.31
N VAL A 72 -5.24 -13.18 -8.43
CA VAL A 72 -4.73 -11.81 -8.45
C VAL A 72 -5.83 -10.84 -8.84
N VAL A 73 -6.08 -9.84 -8.00
CA VAL A 73 -6.92 -8.67 -8.28
C VAL A 73 -5.99 -7.48 -8.47
N SER A 74 -5.96 -6.93 -9.67
CA SER A 74 -5.13 -5.77 -10.00
C SER A 74 -5.99 -4.65 -10.55
N GLU A 75 -5.65 -3.41 -10.24
CA GLU A 75 -6.33 -2.21 -10.77
C GLU A 75 -6.42 -2.22 -12.30
N GLU A 76 -5.36 -2.70 -12.97
CA GLU A 76 -5.26 -2.72 -14.44
C GLU A 76 -5.77 -4.04 -15.06
N GLY A 77 -6.33 -4.93 -14.24
CA GLY A 77 -6.89 -6.21 -14.67
C GLY A 77 -8.40 -6.21 -14.79
N ALA A 78 -8.93 -7.29 -15.37
CA ALA A 78 -10.37 -7.55 -15.32
C ALA A 78 -10.78 -7.91 -13.88
N LEU A 79 -11.73 -7.16 -13.32
CA LEU A 79 -12.21 -7.44 -11.97
C LEU A 79 -13.13 -8.65 -11.98
N PRO A 80 -12.89 -9.63 -11.10
CA PRO A 80 -13.78 -10.77 -10.95
C PRO A 80 -15.12 -10.34 -10.32
N ASP A 81 -16.16 -11.14 -10.61
CA ASP A 81 -17.47 -10.95 -9.96
C ASP A 81 -17.33 -10.92 -8.42
N ALA A 82 -18.03 -9.97 -7.79
CA ALA A 82 -17.93 -9.77 -6.35
C ALA A 82 -18.34 -11.02 -5.55
N GLN A 83 -19.37 -11.77 -5.99
CA GLN A 83 -19.82 -12.98 -5.29
C GLN A 83 -18.77 -14.09 -5.37
N VAL A 84 -18.10 -14.22 -6.53
CA VAL A 84 -17.00 -15.17 -6.70
C VAL A 84 -15.81 -14.80 -5.84
N ARG A 85 -15.41 -13.53 -5.87
CA ARG A 85 -14.25 -13.02 -5.14
C ARG A 85 -14.44 -13.08 -3.63
N GLN A 86 -15.63 -12.75 -3.12
CA GLN A 86 -15.93 -12.78 -1.69
C GLN A 86 -15.85 -14.18 -1.06
N ALA A 87 -15.90 -15.24 -1.87
CA ALA A 87 -15.65 -16.61 -1.42
C ALA A 87 -14.16 -16.93 -1.26
N TRP A 88 -13.25 -16.09 -1.75
CA TRP A 88 -11.82 -16.33 -1.64
C TRP A 88 -11.32 -16.01 -0.24
N ARG A 89 -10.68 -16.94 0.39
CA ARG A 89 -9.98 -16.72 1.65
C ARG A 89 -8.66 -15.98 1.47
N ARG A 90 -8.02 -16.16 0.28
CA ARG A 90 -6.74 -15.53 -0.05
C ARG A 90 -6.73 -15.05 -1.49
N PHE A 91 -6.13 -13.89 -1.70
CA PHE A 91 -5.92 -13.31 -3.02
C PHE A 91 -4.89 -12.18 -2.93
N TRP A 92 -4.23 -11.91 -4.04
CA TRP A 92 -3.36 -10.76 -4.18
C TRP A 92 -4.17 -9.52 -4.55
N LEU A 93 -3.88 -8.40 -3.89
CA LEU A 93 -4.31 -7.05 -4.28
C LEU A 93 -3.11 -6.30 -4.82
N VAL A 94 -3.25 -5.72 -6.02
CA VAL A 94 -2.14 -5.07 -6.74
C VAL A 94 -2.59 -3.73 -7.29
N ASP A 95 -1.86 -2.69 -6.93
CA ASP A 95 -1.81 -1.45 -7.68
C ASP A 95 -0.43 -1.35 -8.33
N PRO A 96 -0.33 -1.53 -9.65
CA PRO A 96 0.95 -1.53 -10.34
C PRO A 96 1.66 -0.19 -10.31
N LEU A 97 0.89 0.92 -10.27
CA LEU A 97 1.41 2.28 -10.19
C LEU A 97 0.40 3.21 -9.50
N ASP A 98 0.40 3.21 -8.16
CA ASP A 98 -0.35 4.19 -7.37
C ASP A 98 0.29 5.58 -7.51
N GLY A 99 -0.53 6.58 -7.80
CA GLY A 99 -0.07 7.95 -7.99
C GLY A 99 0.31 8.24 -9.44
N THR A 100 -0.53 7.88 -10.41
CA THR A 100 -0.30 8.23 -11.83
C THR A 100 -0.17 9.74 -12.04
N LYS A 101 -0.84 10.57 -11.21
CA LYS A 101 -0.66 12.03 -11.22
C LYS A 101 0.76 12.43 -10.83
N GLU A 102 1.30 11.82 -9.77
CA GLU A 102 2.66 12.00 -9.28
C GLU A 102 3.69 11.55 -10.30
N PHE A 103 3.41 10.45 -11.01
CA PHE A 103 4.21 9.98 -12.13
C PHE A 103 4.25 11.00 -13.26
N ILE A 104 3.10 11.50 -13.71
CA ILE A 104 2.99 12.50 -14.80
C ILE A 104 3.67 13.82 -14.39
N GLN A 105 3.50 14.26 -13.14
CA GLN A 105 4.12 15.48 -12.59
C GLN A 105 5.60 15.33 -12.27
N ARG A 106 6.16 14.13 -12.39
CA ARG A 106 7.57 13.82 -12.15
C ARG A 106 8.09 14.19 -10.76
N ASN A 107 7.25 14.09 -9.73
CA ASN A 107 7.65 14.37 -8.37
C ASN A 107 8.27 13.15 -7.63
N GLY A 108 8.19 11.96 -8.24
CA GLY A 108 8.78 10.73 -7.73
C GLY A 108 7.99 9.99 -6.65
N GLU A 109 6.86 10.54 -6.19
CA GLU A 109 6.07 9.99 -5.07
C GLU A 109 4.98 8.99 -5.53
N PHE A 110 5.23 8.23 -6.59
CA PHE A 110 4.39 7.11 -7.03
C PHE A 110 4.95 5.78 -6.53
N THR A 111 4.08 4.80 -6.33
CA THR A 111 4.46 3.52 -5.71
C THR A 111 3.92 2.30 -6.46
N VAL A 112 4.65 1.19 -6.39
CA VAL A 112 4.15 -0.16 -6.65
C VAL A 112 3.62 -0.70 -5.33
N ASN A 113 2.36 -1.13 -5.31
CA ASN A 113 1.72 -1.70 -4.13
C ASN A 113 1.29 -3.13 -4.43
N ILE A 114 1.78 -4.09 -3.64
CA ILE A 114 1.39 -5.51 -3.74
C ILE A 114 1.10 -6.01 -2.33
N ALA A 115 -0.09 -6.58 -2.11
CA ALA A 115 -0.47 -7.15 -0.83
C ALA A 115 -1.11 -8.54 -1.00
N LEU A 116 -0.79 -9.47 -0.11
CA LEU A 116 -1.53 -10.71 0.07
C LEU A 116 -2.59 -10.52 1.14
N ILE A 117 -3.83 -10.70 0.76
CA ILE A 117 -4.96 -10.73 1.69
C ILE A 117 -5.24 -12.16 2.12
N SER A 118 -5.44 -12.38 3.41
CA SER A 118 -5.89 -13.67 3.97
C SER A 118 -6.96 -13.42 5.01
N ASP A 119 -8.13 -14.03 4.81
CA ASP A 119 -9.27 -13.90 5.71
C ASP A 119 -9.65 -12.43 6.00
N GLY A 120 -9.59 -11.59 4.96
CA GLY A 120 -9.97 -10.17 5.03
C GLY A 120 -8.92 -9.23 5.64
N GLU A 121 -7.68 -9.71 5.86
CA GLU A 121 -6.59 -8.91 6.40
C GLU A 121 -5.32 -9.00 5.53
N PRO A 122 -4.51 -7.93 5.41
CA PRO A 122 -3.25 -7.99 4.71
C PRO A 122 -2.21 -8.75 5.56
N VAL A 123 -1.60 -9.78 4.96
CA VAL A 123 -0.63 -10.65 5.65
C VAL A 123 0.79 -10.55 5.09
N LEU A 124 0.93 -10.10 3.85
CA LEU A 124 2.19 -9.64 3.24
C LEU A 124 1.93 -8.33 2.53
N GLY A 125 2.91 -7.45 2.51
CA GLY A 125 2.80 -6.19 1.80
C GLY A 125 4.15 -5.63 1.37
N VAL A 126 4.20 -5.05 0.17
CA VAL A 126 5.32 -4.23 -0.30
C VAL A 126 4.80 -2.92 -0.88
N VAL A 127 5.40 -1.82 -0.44
CA VAL A 127 5.26 -0.49 -1.03
C VAL A 127 6.64 -0.09 -1.54
N PHE A 128 6.78 0.07 -2.85
CA PHE A 128 8.04 0.46 -3.48
C PHE A 128 7.88 1.75 -4.26
N ALA A 129 8.61 2.79 -3.89
CA ALA A 129 8.71 4.05 -4.63
C ALA A 129 9.96 4.02 -5.53
N PRO A 130 9.85 3.62 -6.81
CA PRO A 130 11.00 3.31 -7.64
C PRO A 130 11.86 4.53 -7.98
N ALA A 131 11.26 5.71 -8.13
CA ALA A 131 12.00 6.95 -8.41
C ALA A 131 12.83 7.43 -7.21
N LEU A 132 12.43 7.04 -6.00
CA LEU A 132 13.13 7.35 -4.75
C LEU A 132 14.05 6.20 -4.33
N ASP A 133 13.99 5.06 -5.00
CA ASP A 133 14.61 3.78 -4.60
C ASP A 133 14.37 3.46 -3.12
N LEU A 134 13.11 3.63 -2.70
CA LEU A 134 12.65 3.49 -1.34
C LEU A 134 11.60 2.39 -1.25
N LEU A 135 11.87 1.38 -0.43
CA LEU A 135 11.06 0.18 -0.32
C LEU A 135 10.66 -0.06 1.13
N TYR A 136 9.40 -0.43 1.33
CA TYR A 136 8.83 -0.89 2.60
C TYR A 136 8.24 -2.28 2.41
N LEU A 137 8.54 -3.18 3.35
CA LEU A 137 8.09 -4.57 3.35
C LEU A 137 7.50 -4.90 4.69
N ALA A 138 6.47 -5.74 4.69
CA ALA A 138 5.91 -6.26 5.92
C ALA A 138 5.32 -7.66 5.72
N GLY A 139 5.35 -8.44 6.79
CA GLY A 139 4.67 -9.72 6.87
C GLY A 139 4.14 -9.96 8.26
N ARG A 140 2.96 -10.60 8.36
CA ARG A 140 2.31 -10.92 9.63
C ARG A 140 3.26 -11.74 10.51
N GLY A 141 3.61 -11.19 11.68
CA GLY A 141 4.55 -11.79 12.61
C GLY A 141 6.02 -11.66 12.22
N LEU A 142 6.35 -11.14 11.03
CA LEU A 142 7.71 -10.89 10.57
C LEU A 142 8.14 -9.45 10.83
N GLY A 143 7.17 -8.58 11.13
CA GLY A 143 7.39 -7.15 11.32
C GLY A 143 7.43 -6.37 10.02
N ALA A 144 7.68 -5.05 10.15
CA ALA A 144 7.80 -4.13 9.03
C ALA A 144 9.25 -3.63 8.88
N TRP A 145 9.66 -3.42 7.64
CA TRP A 145 11.03 -3.11 7.26
C TRP A 145 11.08 -2.03 6.21
N LYS A 146 12.09 -1.17 6.28
CA LYS A 146 12.41 -0.16 5.30
C LYS A 146 13.77 -0.46 4.68
N ARG A 147 13.90 -0.27 3.37
CA ARG A 147 15.17 -0.36 2.66
C ARG A 147 15.31 0.85 1.75
N GLN A 148 16.38 1.60 1.92
CA GLN A 148 16.78 2.70 1.04
C GLN A 148 17.82 2.17 0.07
N SER A 149 17.59 2.29 -1.21
CA SER A 149 18.43 1.73 -2.26
C SER A 149 18.63 0.22 -2.04
N ARG A 150 19.79 -0.31 -2.30
CA ARG A 150 20.16 -1.71 -1.99
C ARG A 150 20.86 -1.86 -0.63
N GLY A 151 20.65 -0.89 0.27
CA GLY A 151 21.21 -0.89 1.62
C GLY A 151 20.57 -1.93 2.54
N PRO A 152 21.05 -2.05 3.78
CA PRO A 152 20.50 -2.97 4.76
C PRO A 152 19.05 -2.64 5.09
N ALA A 153 18.24 -3.67 5.35
CA ALA A 153 16.88 -3.49 5.84
C ALA A 153 16.90 -2.93 7.27
N GLN A 154 16.11 -1.91 7.51
CA GLN A 154 15.90 -1.31 8.83
C GLN A 154 14.52 -1.69 9.33
N ARG A 155 14.43 -2.25 10.53
CA ARG A 155 13.15 -2.58 11.14
C ARG A 155 12.41 -1.29 11.51
N LEU A 156 11.13 -1.24 11.20
CA LEU A 156 10.25 -0.15 11.58
C LEU A 156 9.63 -0.48 12.93
N LEU A 157 9.71 0.47 13.86
CA LEU A 157 9.08 0.39 15.17
C LEU A 157 8.38 1.73 15.42
N SER A 158 7.07 1.74 15.36
CA SER A 158 6.28 2.92 15.67
C SER A 158 5.35 2.64 16.84
N HIS A 159 5.19 3.63 17.70
CA HIS A 159 4.39 3.52 18.91
C HIS A 159 3.24 4.52 18.88
N PRO A 160 2.06 4.18 19.45
CA PRO A 160 1.03 5.16 19.71
C PRO A 160 1.58 6.27 20.61
N LEU A 161 1.16 7.50 20.33
CA LEU A 161 1.53 8.65 21.17
C LEU A 161 0.61 8.75 22.40
N PRO A 162 1.09 9.37 23.49
CA PRO A 162 0.22 9.72 24.61
C PRO A 162 -0.95 10.62 24.18
N PRO A 163 -2.14 10.51 24.80
CA PRO A 163 -3.24 11.42 24.57
C PRO A 163 -2.82 12.90 24.75
N GLY A 164 -3.37 13.79 23.91
CA GLY A 164 -3.07 15.21 23.94
C GLY A 164 -1.73 15.64 23.32
N THR A 165 -0.92 14.70 22.84
CA THR A 165 0.34 15.02 22.12
C THR A 165 0.04 15.74 20.81
N PRO A 166 0.69 16.90 20.52
CA PRO A 166 0.55 17.56 19.23
C PRO A 166 1.09 16.69 18.07
N LEU A 167 0.28 16.49 17.03
CA LEU A 167 0.46 15.49 15.99
C LEU A 167 1.12 16.05 14.72
N VAL A 168 2.01 15.28 14.12
CA VAL A 168 2.45 15.45 12.74
C VAL A 168 1.45 14.71 11.84
N VAL A 169 0.69 15.46 11.03
CA VAL A 169 -0.37 14.92 10.19
C VAL A 169 0.13 14.63 8.80
N ALA A 170 0.02 13.38 8.34
CA ALA A 170 0.22 13.03 6.94
C ALA A 170 -1.05 13.32 6.14
N GLU A 171 -0.92 14.03 5.02
CA GLU A 171 -2.04 14.35 4.13
C GLU A 171 -1.71 14.07 2.68
N SER A 172 -2.76 13.86 1.86
CA SER A 172 -2.60 13.66 0.43
C SER A 172 -2.11 14.94 -0.24
N ARG A 173 -1.09 14.80 -1.11
CA ARG A 173 -0.61 15.91 -1.94
C ARG A 173 -1.66 16.36 -2.96
N SER A 174 -2.35 15.41 -3.59
CA SER A 174 -3.20 15.64 -4.76
C SER A 174 -4.70 15.65 -4.47
N HIS A 175 -5.13 15.41 -3.21
CA HIS A 175 -6.54 15.33 -2.85
C HIS A 175 -6.84 16.11 -1.55
N PRO A 176 -6.92 17.44 -1.63
CA PRO A 176 -7.37 18.25 -0.49
C PRO A 176 -8.84 17.91 -0.15
N SER A 177 -9.21 18.01 1.13
CA SER A 177 -10.54 17.67 1.63
C SER A 177 -10.99 18.67 2.69
N ALA A 178 -12.23 19.18 2.56
CA ALA A 178 -12.81 20.07 3.55
C ALA A 178 -13.06 19.35 4.88
N GLU A 179 -13.40 18.06 4.82
CA GLU A 179 -13.60 17.21 6.00
C GLU A 179 -12.28 17.05 6.77
N LEU A 180 -11.14 16.99 6.07
CA LEU A 180 -9.83 16.98 6.72
C LEU A 180 -9.61 18.28 7.49
N GLU A 181 -9.85 19.44 6.88
CA GLU A 181 -9.67 20.73 7.56
C GLU A 181 -10.57 20.83 8.79
N GLN A 182 -11.81 20.35 8.70
CA GLN A 182 -12.70 20.30 9.84
C GLN A 182 -12.18 19.37 10.95
N TYR A 183 -11.72 18.17 10.60
CA TYR A 183 -11.13 17.23 11.57
C TYR A 183 -9.92 17.84 12.29
N LEU A 184 -9.06 18.55 11.56
CA LEU A 184 -7.86 19.13 12.14
C LEU A 184 -8.13 20.25 13.17
N THR A 185 -9.35 20.77 13.24
CA THR A 185 -9.76 21.69 14.33
C THR A 185 -10.02 20.96 15.65
N THR A 186 -10.18 19.64 15.62
CA THR A 186 -10.53 18.82 16.81
C THR A 186 -9.32 18.14 17.46
N VAL A 187 -8.14 18.19 16.82
CA VAL A 187 -6.92 17.55 17.31
C VAL A 187 -5.76 18.55 17.41
N PRO A 188 -4.85 18.40 18.37
CA PRO A 188 -3.67 19.27 18.45
C PRO A 188 -2.71 18.94 17.30
N VAL A 189 -2.54 19.87 16.35
CA VAL A 189 -1.65 19.73 15.19
C VAL A 189 -0.30 20.41 15.46
N LYS A 190 0.80 19.66 15.38
CA LYS A 190 2.16 20.17 15.43
C LYS A 190 2.64 20.68 14.07
N SER A 191 2.42 19.88 13.04
CA SER A 191 2.78 20.18 11.65
C SER A 191 2.04 19.26 10.67
N ARG A 192 2.11 19.62 9.39
CA ARG A 192 1.49 18.84 8.30
C ARG A 192 2.57 18.45 7.31
N VAL A 193 2.55 17.20 6.85
CA VAL A 193 3.46 16.66 5.83
C VAL A 193 2.66 16.07 4.69
N ARG A 194 3.10 16.31 3.44
CA ARG A 194 2.39 15.89 2.23
C ARG A 194 3.15 14.83 1.48
N ALA A 195 2.48 13.72 1.16
CA ALA A 195 3.00 12.71 0.26
C ALA A 195 1.96 12.25 -0.74
N GLY A 196 2.45 11.76 -1.87
CA GLY A 196 1.67 10.96 -2.83
C GLY A 196 1.50 9.53 -2.34
N SER A 197 0.60 8.81 -2.99
CA SER A 197 0.47 7.35 -2.93
C SER A 197 0.40 6.74 -1.52
N SER A 198 0.73 5.48 -1.40
CA SER A 198 0.80 4.70 -0.15
C SER A 198 1.94 5.11 0.79
N LEU A 199 2.84 6.03 0.40
CA LEU A 199 3.93 6.53 1.26
C LEU A 199 3.43 7.09 2.59
N LYS A 200 2.19 7.57 2.67
CA LYS A 200 1.62 8.09 3.92
C LYS A 200 1.50 7.03 5.01
N PHE A 201 1.11 5.80 4.67
CA PHE A 201 1.12 4.67 5.61
C PHE A 201 2.54 4.36 6.10
N CYS A 202 3.49 4.35 5.17
CA CYS A 202 4.89 4.10 5.47
C CYS A 202 5.48 5.16 6.41
N TRP A 203 5.07 6.44 6.24
CA TRP A 203 5.52 7.52 7.13
C TRP A 203 4.97 7.39 8.55
N ILE A 204 3.75 6.87 8.72
CA ILE A 204 3.26 6.53 10.06
C ILE A 204 4.06 5.35 10.64
N ALA A 205 4.35 4.35 9.83
CA ALA A 205 5.10 3.17 10.26
C ALA A 205 6.56 3.49 10.66
N GLU A 206 7.19 4.51 10.04
CA GLU A 206 8.55 4.94 10.39
C GLU A 206 8.61 6.08 11.42
N GLY A 207 7.45 6.54 11.92
CA GLY A 207 7.38 7.64 12.90
C GLY A 207 7.70 9.03 12.32
N LYS A 208 7.69 9.20 10.99
CA LYS A 208 7.85 10.48 10.31
C LYS A 208 6.59 11.33 10.38
N ALA A 209 5.44 10.69 10.50
CA ALA A 209 4.16 11.29 10.80
C ALA A 209 3.43 10.44 11.84
N ASP A 210 2.48 11.04 12.54
CA ASP A 210 1.81 10.43 13.69
C ASP A 210 0.41 9.92 13.34
N ILE A 211 -0.26 10.60 12.39
CA ILE A 211 -1.65 10.29 12.01
C ILE A 211 -1.86 10.56 10.53
N TYR A 212 -2.65 9.69 9.89
CA TYR A 212 -3.09 9.85 8.51
C TYR A 212 -4.62 9.75 8.42
N PRO A 213 -5.34 10.88 8.51
CA PRO A 213 -6.76 10.94 8.26
C PRO A 213 -7.04 11.00 6.75
N ARG A 214 -7.97 10.17 6.28
CA ARG A 214 -8.45 10.16 4.90
C ARG A 214 -9.97 10.08 4.90
N PHE A 215 -10.66 11.07 4.34
CA PHE A 215 -12.12 11.14 4.31
C PHE A 215 -12.71 10.84 2.93
N GLY A 216 -11.88 10.81 1.88
CA GLY A 216 -12.30 10.40 0.55
C GLY A 216 -12.20 8.90 0.33
N ARG A 217 -12.98 8.40 -0.64
CA ARG A 217 -12.92 7.01 -1.10
C ARG A 217 -11.54 6.64 -1.60
N THR A 218 -11.08 5.44 -1.27
CA THR A 218 -9.86 4.79 -1.80
C THR A 218 -10.19 3.38 -2.21
N MET A 219 -9.50 2.86 -3.21
CA MET A 219 -9.62 1.44 -3.54
C MET A 219 -8.80 0.60 -2.55
N GLU A 220 -9.17 -0.66 -2.39
CA GLU A 220 -8.46 -1.56 -1.47
C GLU A 220 -7.00 -1.78 -1.90
N TRP A 221 -6.71 -1.80 -3.20
CA TRP A 221 -5.33 -1.96 -3.70
C TRP A 221 -4.43 -0.74 -3.45
N ASP A 222 -5.01 0.48 -3.29
CA ASP A 222 -4.25 1.68 -2.94
C ASP A 222 -3.70 1.60 -1.50
N VAL A 223 -4.35 0.84 -0.62
CA VAL A 223 -4.12 0.90 0.83
C VAL A 223 -3.57 -0.39 1.44
N ALA A 224 -3.86 -1.56 0.85
CA ALA A 224 -3.58 -2.85 1.49
C ALA A 224 -2.10 -3.08 1.82
N ALA A 225 -1.20 -2.74 0.91
CA ALA A 225 0.24 -2.90 1.13
C ALA A 225 0.74 -1.96 2.23
N GLY A 226 0.31 -0.68 2.18
CA GLY A 226 0.64 0.30 3.20
C GLY A 226 0.06 -0.04 4.57
N ASP A 227 -1.16 -0.54 4.62
CA ASP A 227 -1.81 -1.01 5.86
C ASP A 227 -1.08 -2.20 6.47
N CYS A 228 -0.59 -3.15 5.66
CA CYS A 228 0.26 -4.24 6.14
C CYS A 228 1.54 -3.69 6.80
N VAL A 229 2.22 -2.73 6.15
CA VAL A 229 3.42 -2.08 6.71
C VAL A 229 3.10 -1.37 8.02
N PHE A 230 1.98 -0.66 8.10
CA PHE A 230 1.54 0.01 9.32
C PHE A 230 1.24 -0.98 10.44
N ARG A 231 0.44 -2.01 10.19
CA ARG A 231 0.07 -3.03 11.19
C ARG A 231 1.28 -3.71 11.81
N GLU A 232 2.24 -4.09 10.98
CA GLU A 232 3.41 -4.86 11.40
C GLU A 232 4.56 -3.98 11.93
N SER A 233 4.42 -2.65 11.93
CA SER A 233 5.39 -1.71 12.51
C SER A 233 5.29 -1.58 14.04
N GLY A 234 4.38 -2.30 14.69
CA GLY A 234 4.27 -2.33 16.16
C GLY A 234 5.41 -3.08 16.84
N ASP A 235 5.58 -2.83 18.14
CA ASP A 235 6.58 -3.51 18.96
C ASP A 235 6.08 -4.91 19.40
N GLY A 236 6.22 -5.88 18.48
CA GLY A 236 5.83 -7.27 18.70
C GLY A 236 4.32 -7.55 18.73
N ARG A 237 3.48 -6.53 18.49
CA ARG A 237 2.03 -6.67 18.33
C ARG A 237 1.56 -5.89 17.12
N PRO A 238 0.68 -6.46 16.28
CA PRO A 238 0.09 -5.73 15.16
C PRO A 238 -0.67 -4.50 15.67
N ARG A 239 -0.54 -3.38 14.97
CA ARG A 239 -1.34 -2.17 15.22
C ARG A 239 -2.74 -2.34 14.64
N THR A 240 -3.72 -1.78 15.32
CA THR A 240 -5.13 -1.82 14.86
C THR A 240 -5.33 -0.87 13.68
N SER A 241 -6.03 -1.35 12.65
CA SER A 241 -6.44 -0.57 11.49
C SER A 241 -7.94 -0.75 11.24
N PRO A 242 -8.67 0.33 10.87
CA PRO A 242 -10.09 0.26 10.56
C PRO A 242 -10.39 -0.31 9.17
N LEU A 243 -9.37 -0.47 8.33
CA LEU A 243 -9.52 -0.89 6.93
C LEU A 243 -10.05 -2.32 6.82
N ARG A 244 -10.86 -2.53 5.79
CA ARG A 244 -11.47 -3.81 5.43
C ARG A 244 -11.12 -4.18 4.00
N TYR A 245 -11.02 -5.48 3.74
CA TYR A 245 -10.64 -6.03 2.45
C TYR A 245 -11.62 -7.09 1.99
N ASN A 246 -11.68 -7.29 0.68
CA ASN A 246 -12.67 -8.15 0.02
C ASN A 246 -14.11 -7.62 0.12
N THR A 247 -14.28 -6.30 0.24
CA THR A 247 -15.60 -5.66 0.22
C THR A 247 -16.25 -5.80 -1.16
N PRO A 248 -17.58 -5.69 -1.28
CA PRO A 248 -18.22 -5.77 -2.60
C PRO A 248 -17.68 -4.80 -3.63
N GLY A 249 -17.38 -3.56 -3.22
CA GLY A 249 -16.88 -2.48 -4.07
C GLY A 249 -15.36 -2.41 -4.20
N LEU A 250 -14.60 -3.25 -3.49
CA LEU A 250 -13.14 -3.15 -3.36
C LEU A 250 -12.69 -1.76 -2.89
N ASP A 251 -13.45 -1.14 -1.98
CA ASP A 251 -13.17 0.22 -1.54
C ASP A 251 -13.36 0.43 -0.03
N ASN A 252 -12.76 1.51 0.46
CA ASN A 252 -12.92 2.07 1.79
C ASN A 252 -13.35 3.53 1.66
N THR A 253 -14.39 3.94 2.39
CA THR A 253 -15.02 5.27 2.28
C THR A 253 -14.35 6.36 3.12
N GLY A 254 -13.44 5.96 4.01
CA GLY A 254 -12.67 6.87 4.86
C GLY A 254 -12.05 6.10 6.02
N PHE A 255 -10.94 6.64 6.55
CA PHE A 255 -10.22 6.01 7.66
C PHE A 255 -9.30 7.00 8.37
N ILE A 256 -8.87 6.63 9.57
CA ILE A 256 -7.79 7.29 10.30
C ILE A 256 -6.78 6.21 10.69
N ILE A 257 -5.53 6.39 10.26
CA ILE A 257 -4.41 5.48 10.57
C ILE A 257 -3.47 6.17 11.55
N GLY A 258 -3.03 5.47 12.60
CA GLY A 258 -2.18 6.02 13.65
C GLY A 258 -2.96 6.90 14.64
N GLY A 259 -2.27 7.87 15.22
CA GLY A 259 -2.80 8.74 16.26
C GLY A 259 -2.47 8.28 17.67
N PRO A 260 -2.98 9.00 18.68
CA PRO A 260 -2.81 8.64 20.08
C PRO A 260 -3.40 7.28 20.40
N ALA A 261 -2.90 6.64 21.46
CA ALA A 261 -3.58 5.48 22.03
C ALA A 261 -5.01 5.87 22.45
N SER A 262 -5.98 5.02 22.13
CA SER A 262 -7.33 5.14 22.72
C SER A 262 -7.25 4.82 24.20
N ASP A 263 -7.99 5.56 25.01
CA ASP A 263 -8.15 5.32 26.45
C ASP A 263 -9.08 4.10 26.74
N ASP A 264 -8.91 2.97 26.00
CA ASP A 264 -9.70 1.75 26.22
C ASP A 264 -8.98 0.77 27.17
#